data_8953d5cc851fdb1b01e8bbd209b8f43f
#
_entry.id   8953d5cc851fdb1b01e8bbd209b8f43f
#
_cell.length_a   1.000
_cell.length_b   1.000
_cell.length_c   1.000
_cell.angle_alpha   90.00
_cell.angle_beta   90.00
_cell.angle_gamma   90.00
#
_symmetry.space_group_name_H-M   'P 1'
#
loop_
_entity.id
_entity.type
_entity.pdbx_description
1 polymer ?
#
loop_
_entity_poly.entity_id
_entity_poly.type
_entity_poly.pdbx_seq_one_letter_code
_entity_poly.pdbx_strand_id
1 'polypeptide(L)'
;MQMTVTAKIQLNVTTEYCEWLIATAKTYRNACNFVSEYVFRTHNLKQFSLNQELYYEIREKFGLGSQMTQSVFKTVIARYKTIQTNQHQWIQPEFKVPQFDLVWNRDYSLNQNYFSVNTLHGRIKLTYHSKGMEKYFDKEIYKFGTAKLVCKHKQYFLHIPVTFEVSECADSGICNVVGIDRGINFIVATYDSKHQSRFVSGKTIKQKRGHYKNLRKQLQQIGTPSSRKRLKAIGQRENRWMQDVNHCVSKALVENNPEHTLFVLEDLTGIRSVTEKVRVKDRYVSVSWSFYDLEQKLIYKAIQHHDKVIKVNPAYTSQCCPMCGHTEKANRNKKIHLFCCRNCGYQSNDDRIGAMNLYRMGIEYLVPDTVTAE
;
A
#
# COMPACT_ATOMS: atom_id res chain seq x y z
N MET A 1 -1.80 9.90 -16.90
CA MET A 1 -0.97 9.99 -15.66
C MET A 1 0.02 8.82 -15.61
N GLN A 2 1.13 8.94 -14.84
CA GLN A 2 2.06 7.83 -14.66
C GLN A 2 1.69 7.00 -13.42
N MET A 3 1.63 5.69 -13.59
CA MET A 3 1.39 4.74 -12.50
C MET A 3 2.62 3.86 -12.29
N THR A 4 2.95 3.59 -11.02
CA THR A 4 4.03 2.66 -10.66
C THR A 4 3.48 1.52 -9.80
N VAL A 5 3.71 0.29 -10.22
CA VAL A 5 3.41 -0.92 -9.46
C VAL A 5 4.69 -1.68 -9.15
N THR A 6 4.68 -2.50 -8.10
CA THR A 6 5.85 -3.36 -7.79
C THR A 6 5.59 -4.78 -8.24
N ALA A 7 6.26 -5.21 -9.30
CA ALA A 7 6.31 -6.60 -9.70
C ALA A 7 7.21 -7.40 -8.74
N LYS A 8 6.69 -8.50 -8.19
CA LYS A 8 7.41 -9.38 -7.27
C LYS A 8 7.72 -10.71 -7.94
N ILE A 9 8.96 -10.91 -8.29
CA ILE A 9 9.44 -12.06 -9.06
C ILE A 9 10.22 -12.97 -8.14
N GLN A 10 9.88 -14.25 -8.08
CA GLN A 10 10.63 -15.24 -7.33
C GLN A 10 11.79 -15.75 -8.22
N LEU A 11 13.01 -15.71 -7.70
CA LEU A 11 14.21 -16.17 -8.39
C LEU A 11 14.55 -17.61 -7.98
N ASN A 12 14.96 -18.42 -8.95
CA ASN A 12 15.54 -19.74 -8.69
C ASN A 12 17.06 -19.56 -8.51
N VAL A 13 17.54 -19.84 -7.31
CA VAL A 13 18.92 -19.59 -6.92
C VAL A 13 19.59 -20.90 -6.54
N THR A 14 20.72 -21.24 -7.18
CA THR A 14 21.57 -22.38 -6.81
C THR A 14 22.28 -22.12 -5.49
N THR A 15 22.87 -23.14 -4.88
CA THR A 15 23.60 -23.02 -3.61
C THR A 15 24.78 -22.04 -3.74
N GLU A 16 25.55 -22.14 -4.81
CA GLU A 16 26.68 -21.26 -5.12
C GLU A 16 26.24 -19.78 -5.26
N TYR A 17 25.23 -19.52 -6.09
CA TYR A 17 24.69 -18.18 -6.26
C TYR A 17 24.05 -17.61 -4.99
N CYS A 18 23.52 -18.50 -4.13
CA CYS A 18 23.02 -18.08 -2.82
C CYS A 18 24.13 -17.45 -1.96
N GLU A 19 25.32 -18.07 -1.92
CA GLU A 19 26.47 -17.54 -1.19
C GLU A 19 26.91 -16.18 -1.75
N TRP A 20 26.99 -16.03 -3.08
CA TRP A 20 27.33 -14.78 -3.73
C TRP A 20 26.33 -13.66 -3.44
N LEU A 21 25.04 -13.97 -3.50
CA LEU A 21 23.98 -13.01 -3.18
C LEU A 21 24.01 -12.60 -1.70
N ILE A 22 24.27 -13.55 -0.79
CA ILE A 22 24.42 -13.26 0.65
C ILE A 22 25.62 -12.37 0.90
N ALA A 23 26.78 -12.69 0.30
CA ALA A 23 28.02 -11.91 0.42
C ALA A 23 27.78 -10.48 -0.07
N THR A 24 27.19 -10.33 -1.28
CA THR A 24 26.88 -9.02 -1.86
C THR A 24 25.93 -8.22 -0.95
N ALA A 25 24.86 -8.85 -0.45
CA ALA A 25 23.90 -8.16 0.41
C ALA A 25 24.49 -7.73 1.76
N LYS A 26 25.36 -8.57 2.36
CA LYS A 26 26.07 -8.23 3.61
C LYS A 26 27.03 -7.06 3.39
N THR A 27 27.82 -7.11 2.33
CA THR A 27 28.79 -6.06 1.98
C THR A 27 28.08 -4.73 1.67
N TYR A 28 27.03 -4.76 0.87
CA TYR A 28 26.22 -3.56 0.59
C TYR A 28 25.64 -2.96 1.88
N ARG A 29 25.07 -3.78 2.77
CA ARG A 29 24.60 -3.33 4.09
C ARG A 29 25.70 -2.69 4.92
N ASN A 30 26.90 -3.28 4.96
CA ASN A 30 28.04 -2.75 5.70
C ASN A 30 28.49 -1.39 5.13
N ALA A 31 28.51 -1.25 3.80
CA ALA A 31 28.75 0.03 3.14
C ALA A 31 27.67 1.08 3.47
N CYS A 32 26.38 0.68 3.54
CA CYS A 32 25.33 1.59 3.99
C CYS A 32 25.53 2.06 5.43
N ASN A 33 25.96 1.19 6.34
CA ASN A 33 26.24 1.57 7.73
C ASN A 33 27.45 2.50 7.83
N PHE A 34 28.50 2.26 7.04
CA PHE A 34 29.65 3.12 6.96
C PHE A 34 29.29 4.54 6.48
N VAL A 35 28.54 4.65 5.39
CA VAL A 35 28.03 5.95 4.91
C VAL A 35 27.06 6.58 5.90
N SER A 36 26.25 5.77 6.59
CA SER A 36 25.30 6.27 7.60
C SER A 36 26.01 6.95 8.75
N GLU A 37 27.13 6.40 9.22
CA GLU A 37 27.96 7.02 10.26
C GLU A 37 28.52 8.37 9.80
N TYR A 38 29.04 8.43 8.57
CA TYR A 38 29.53 9.67 7.99
C TYR A 38 28.45 10.74 7.87
N VAL A 39 27.28 10.38 7.32
CA VAL A 39 26.12 11.29 7.19
C VAL A 39 25.61 11.74 8.55
N PHE A 40 25.63 10.87 9.56
CA PHE A 40 25.22 11.24 10.92
C PHE A 40 26.10 12.36 11.49
N ARG A 41 27.40 12.28 11.31
CA ARG A 41 28.37 13.27 11.82
C ARG A 41 28.36 14.58 11.03
N THR A 42 28.21 14.50 9.70
CA THR A 42 28.34 15.67 8.82
C THR A 42 27.03 16.35 8.49
N HIS A 43 25.90 15.70 8.75
CA HIS A 43 24.56 16.15 8.33
C HIS A 43 24.43 16.35 6.81
N ASN A 44 25.39 15.83 6.01
CA ASN A 44 25.41 16.02 4.57
C ASN A 44 24.52 14.99 3.85
N LEU A 45 23.48 15.45 3.19
CA LEU A 45 22.54 14.65 2.39
C LEU A 45 22.66 14.93 0.87
N LYS A 46 23.71 15.63 0.44
CA LYS A 46 23.96 15.92 -0.98
C LYS A 46 24.70 14.75 -1.61
N GLN A 47 24.06 14.03 -2.53
CA GLN A 47 24.66 12.86 -3.19
C GLN A 47 25.97 13.19 -3.88
N PHE A 48 26.09 14.35 -4.52
CA PHE A 48 27.30 14.78 -5.22
C PHE A 48 28.48 14.90 -4.25
N SER A 49 28.32 15.56 -3.12
CA SER A 49 29.35 15.72 -2.10
C SER A 49 29.78 14.36 -1.51
N LEU A 50 28.83 13.50 -1.12
CA LEU A 50 29.12 12.15 -0.64
C LEU A 50 29.89 11.32 -1.68
N ASN A 51 29.58 11.52 -2.97
CA ASN A 51 30.28 10.85 -4.04
C ASN A 51 31.74 11.34 -4.14
N GLN A 52 32.00 12.65 -4.07
CA GLN A 52 33.34 13.20 -4.10
C GLN A 52 34.20 12.70 -2.92
N GLU A 53 33.61 12.62 -1.74
CA GLU A 53 34.34 12.34 -0.50
C GLU A 53 34.54 10.83 -0.25
N LEU A 54 33.54 9.99 -0.55
CA LEU A 54 33.54 8.60 -0.10
C LEU A 54 33.55 7.56 -1.23
N TYR A 55 33.45 7.96 -2.50
CA TYR A 55 33.28 7.00 -3.60
C TYR A 55 34.44 6.01 -3.73
N TYR A 56 35.67 6.51 -3.75
CA TYR A 56 36.85 5.67 -3.90
C TYR A 56 37.07 4.82 -2.65
N GLU A 57 36.91 5.38 -1.46
CA GLU A 57 37.06 4.68 -0.19
C GLU A 57 36.06 3.49 -0.08
N ILE A 58 34.81 3.70 -0.47
CA ILE A 58 33.79 2.61 -0.46
C ILE A 58 34.16 1.53 -1.47
N ARG A 59 34.61 1.90 -2.66
CA ARG A 59 35.02 0.93 -3.67
C ARG A 59 36.20 0.10 -3.24
N GLU A 60 37.19 0.71 -2.64
CA GLU A 60 38.40 0.03 -2.13
C GLU A 60 38.06 -0.88 -0.94
N LYS A 61 37.36 -0.33 0.05
CA LYS A 61 37.03 -1.04 1.31
C LYS A 61 36.06 -2.18 1.15
N PHE A 62 35.03 -2.05 0.28
CA PHE A 62 33.95 -2.99 0.13
C PHE A 62 33.94 -3.74 -1.21
N GLY A 63 34.80 -3.40 -2.15
CA GLY A 63 34.83 -4.05 -3.48
C GLY A 63 33.56 -3.86 -4.32
N LEU A 64 32.72 -2.86 -4.00
CA LEU A 64 31.47 -2.64 -4.71
C LEU A 64 31.70 -2.04 -6.11
N GLY A 65 30.95 -2.51 -7.09
CA GLY A 65 30.92 -1.90 -8.42
C GLY A 65 30.43 -0.45 -8.38
N SER A 66 30.79 0.36 -9.40
CA SER A 66 30.49 1.80 -9.42
C SER A 66 29.00 2.11 -9.22
N GLN A 67 28.10 1.39 -9.89
CA GLN A 67 26.67 1.63 -9.76
C GLN A 67 26.13 1.22 -8.39
N MET A 68 26.60 0.12 -7.80
CA MET A 68 26.21 -0.29 -6.45
C MET A 68 26.67 0.73 -5.42
N THR A 69 27.87 1.31 -5.56
CA THR A 69 28.37 2.40 -4.69
C THR A 69 27.44 3.62 -4.76
N GLN A 70 27.02 4.03 -5.95
CA GLN A 70 26.04 5.10 -6.12
C GLN A 70 24.69 4.78 -5.45
N SER A 71 24.28 3.52 -5.51
CA SER A 71 23.02 3.06 -4.88
C SER A 71 23.12 3.08 -3.35
N VAL A 72 24.30 2.83 -2.77
CA VAL A 72 24.53 2.97 -1.32
C VAL A 72 24.23 4.39 -0.85
N PHE A 73 24.75 5.42 -1.53
CA PHE A 73 24.47 6.82 -1.18
C PHE A 73 22.97 7.12 -1.22
N LYS A 74 22.29 6.73 -2.32
CA LYS A 74 20.84 6.94 -2.48
C LYS A 74 20.04 6.27 -1.37
N THR A 75 20.39 5.05 -1.00
CA THR A 75 19.73 4.28 0.05
C THR A 75 19.87 4.97 1.41
N VAL A 76 21.06 5.43 1.75
CA VAL A 76 21.31 6.12 3.03
C VAL A 76 20.61 7.47 3.07
N ILE A 77 20.76 8.29 2.01
CA ILE A 77 20.09 9.59 1.92
C ILE A 77 18.57 9.45 2.06
N ALA A 78 17.96 8.48 1.37
CA ALA A 78 16.51 8.23 1.45
C ALA A 78 16.09 7.89 2.88
N ARG A 79 16.90 7.13 3.62
CA ARG A 79 16.62 6.77 5.02
C ARG A 79 16.65 7.99 5.93
N TYR A 80 17.67 8.86 5.80
CA TYR A 80 17.76 10.10 6.58
C TYR A 80 16.66 11.10 6.22
N LYS A 81 16.31 11.25 4.95
CA LYS A 81 15.16 12.06 4.54
C LYS A 81 13.85 11.57 5.17
N THR A 82 13.65 10.25 5.28
CA THR A 82 12.48 9.69 5.99
C THR A 82 12.47 10.06 7.47
N ILE A 83 13.63 10.08 8.14
CA ILE A 83 13.77 10.52 9.54
C ILE A 83 13.37 11.99 9.68
N GLN A 84 13.85 12.86 8.77
CA GLN A 84 13.50 14.29 8.76
C GLN A 84 12.00 14.52 8.51
N THR A 85 11.42 13.86 7.50
CA THR A 85 10.01 14.03 7.15
C THR A 85 9.07 13.59 8.28
N ASN A 86 9.44 12.55 9.03
CA ASN A 86 8.66 12.07 10.17
C ASN A 86 8.94 12.87 11.46
N GLN A 87 9.68 13.97 11.40
CA GLN A 87 10.03 14.82 12.54
C GLN A 87 10.69 14.06 13.70
N HIS A 88 11.36 12.94 13.41
CA HIS A 88 12.14 12.24 14.41
C HIS A 88 13.42 13.01 14.74
N GLN A 89 13.93 12.80 15.95
CA GLN A 89 15.26 13.29 16.31
C GLN A 89 16.30 12.78 15.32
N TRP A 90 17.36 13.57 15.07
CA TRP A 90 18.48 13.15 14.23
C TRP A 90 19.23 12.02 14.91
N ILE A 91 18.95 10.79 14.48
CA ILE A 91 19.55 9.57 15.00
C ILE A 91 20.23 8.83 13.85
N GLN A 92 21.31 8.13 14.16
CA GLN A 92 21.98 7.28 13.18
C GLN A 92 21.16 6.02 12.91
N PRO A 93 20.62 5.84 11.69
CA PRO A 93 19.91 4.60 11.36
C PRO A 93 20.89 3.47 11.11
N GLU A 94 20.65 2.32 11.73
CA GLU A 94 21.37 1.09 11.50
C GLU A 94 20.66 0.23 10.44
N PHE A 95 21.38 -0.17 9.39
CA PHE A 95 20.89 -1.09 8.36
C PHE A 95 21.11 -2.53 8.83
N LYS A 96 20.05 -3.20 9.33
CA LYS A 96 20.13 -4.56 9.92
C LYS A 96 19.90 -5.66 8.90
N VAL A 97 18.98 -5.43 7.95
CA VAL A 97 18.58 -6.45 6.97
C VAL A 97 19.51 -6.41 5.76
N PRO A 98 20.18 -7.53 5.42
CA PRO A 98 21.00 -7.62 4.22
C PRO A 98 20.08 -7.61 2.97
N GLN A 99 20.18 -6.55 2.20
CA GLN A 99 19.50 -6.38 0.91
C GLN A 99 20.28 -5.37 0.09
N PHE A 100 20.14 -5.38 -1.22
CA PHE A 100 20.79 -4.41 -2.09
C PHE A 100 19.88 -4.00 -3.25
N ASP A 101 20.15 -2.79 -3.73
CA ASP A 101 19.44 -2.17 -4.82
C ASP A 101 20.15 -2.45 -6.14
N LEU A 102 19.38 -2.63 -7.21
CA LEU A 102 19.84 -2.98 -8.53
C LEU A 102 19.25 -2.01 -9.56
N VAL A 103 20.07 -1.29 -10.29
CA VAL A 103 19.62 -0.34 -11.31
C VAL A 103 19.39 -1.05 -12.64
N TRP A 104 18.27 -0.76 -13.28
CA TRP A 104 17.90 -1.33 -14.58
C TRP A 104 18.99 -1.07 -15.64
N ASN A 105 19.25 -2.08 -16.45
CA ASN A 105 20.26 -2.15 -17.51
C ASN A 105 21.73 -1.95 -17.04
N ARG A 106 21.97 -1.60 -15.76
CA ARG A 106 23.31 -1.51 -15.20
C ARG A 106 23.63 -2.68 -14.27
N ASP A 107 22.79 -2.91 -13.26
CA ASP A 107 22.98 -3.97 -12.27
C ASP A 107 22.09 -5.19 -12.54
N TYR A 108 20.94 -5.00 -13.19
CA TYR A 108 20.09 -6.11 -13.62
C TYR A 108 19.47 -5.85 -14.99
N SER A 109 19.16 -6.93 -15.68
CA SER A 109 18.43 -6.92 -16.96
C SER A 109 17.53 -8.14 -17.06
N LEU A 110 16.46 -8.03 -17.86
CA LEU A 110 15.53 -9.11 -18.17
C LEU A 110 15.80 -9.65 -19.58
N ASN A 111 15.95 -10.95 -19.67
CA ASN A 111 15.89 -11.73 -20.91
C ASN A 111 14.68 -12.66 -20.85
N GLN A 112 14.34 -13.32 -21.97
CA GLN A 112 13.14 -14.15 -22.08
C GLN A 112 12.98 -15.15 -20.93
N ASN A 113 14.05 -15.83 -20.50
CA ASN A 113 14.00 -16.94 -19.54
C ASN A 113 14.75 -16.68 -18.23
N TYR A 114 15.47 -15.57 -18.09
CA TYR A 114 16.26 -15.28 -16.91
C TYR A 114 16.42 -13.78 -16.64
N PHE A 115 16.62 -13.45 -15.37
CA PHE A 115 17.18 -12.16 -14.95
C PHE A 115 18.70 -12.29 -14.83
N SER A 116 19.40 -11.33 -15.42
CA SER A 116 20.84 -11.15 -15.19
C SER A 116 21.00 -10.16 -14.04
N VAL A 117 21.76 -10.53 -13.00
CA VAL A 117 21.93 -9.77 -11.76
C VAL A 117 23.42 -9.61 -11.48
N ASN A 118 23.84 -8.38 -11.17
CA ASN A 118 25.21 -8.09 -10.80
C ASN A 118 25.47 -8.43 -9.31
N THR A 119 26.65 -9.00 -9.02
CA THR A 119 27.09 -9.35 -7.67
C THR A 119 28.57 -8.93 -7.48
N LEU A 120 29.11 -9.14 -6.29
CA LEU A 120 30.57 -8.94 -6.03
C LEU A 120 31.45 -9.88 -6.86
N HIS A 121 30.92 -11.06 -7.22
CA HIS A 121 31.64 -12.08 -7.97
C HIS A 121 31.31 -12.07 -9.48
N GLY A 122 30.78 -10.94 -9.96
CA GLY A 122 30.38 -10.78 -11.35
C GLY A 122 28.87 -10.94 -11.58
N ARG A 123 28.51 -11.06 -12.85
CA ARG A 123 27.11 -11.09 -13.28
C ARG A 123 26.60 -12.52 -13.40
N ILE A 124 25.51 -12.83 -12.73
CA ILE A 124 24.86 -14.15 -12.71
C ILE A 124 23.52 -14.15 -13.45
N LYS A 125 23.13 -15.31 -13.99
CA LYS A 125 21.86 -15.52 -14.67
C LYS A 125 20.95 -16.36 -13.79
N LEU A 126 19.75 -15.87 -13.46
CA LEU A 126 18.81 -16.50 -12.55
C LEU A 126 17.48 -16.72 -13.28
N THR A 127 17.05 -17.97 -13.40
CA THR A 127 15.70 -18.28 -13.86
C THR A 127 14.68 -17.82 -12.79
N TYR A 128 13.42 -17.68 -13.16
CA TYR A 128 12.43 -17.08 -12.28
C TYR A 128 11.04 -17.68 -12.45
N HIS A 129 10.20 -17.43 -11.44
CA HIS A 129 8.76 -17.65 -11.48
C HIS A 129 8.06 -16.30 -11.36
N SER A 130 7.39 -15.88 -12.41
CA SER A 130 6.74 -14.57 -12.50
C SER A 130 5.40 -14.50 -11.79
N LYS A 131 4.70 -15.63 -11.62
CA LYS A 131 3.39 -15.74 -10.94
C LYS A 131 2.35 -14.72 -11.45
N GLY A 132 2.26 -14.55 -12.76
CA GLY A 132 1.32 -13.64 -13.40
C GLY A 132 1.82 -12.19 -13.51
N MET A 133 3.11 -11.96 -13.25
CA MET A 133 3.74 -10.65 -13.44
C MET A 133 4.29 -10.45 -14.85
N GLU A 134 4.18 -11.47 -15.73
CA GLU A 134 4.65 -11.44 -17.15
C GLU A 134 4.05 -10.27 -17.92
N LYS A 135 2.82 -9.89 -17.62
CA LYS A 135 2.15 -8.74 -18.23
C LYS A 135 2.92 -7.42 -18.11
N TYR A 136 3.82 -7.31 -17.14
CA TYR A 136 4.65 -6.12 -16.91
C TYR A 136 6.03 -6.21 -17.57
N PHE A 137 6.32 -7.25 -18.37
CA PHE A 137 7.65 -7.48 -18.97
C PHE A 137 7.82 -6.87 -20.37
N ASP A 138 6.75 -6.34 -20.93
CA ASP A 138 6.84 -5.60 -22.17
C ASP A 138 7.59 -4.27 -21.94
N LYS A 139 8.79 -4.17 -22.55
CA LYS A 139 9.69 -3.03 -22.35
C LYS A 139 9.29 -1.80 -23.17
N GLU A 140 8.40 -1.94 -24.12
CA GLU A 140 7.87 -0.83 -24.91
C GLU A 140 6.82 -0.06 -24.11
N ILE A 141 6.04 -0.79 -23.30
CA ILE A 141 4.96 -0.24 -22.48
C ILE A 141 5.48 0.14 -21.09
N TYR A 142 6.36 -0.70 -20.51
CA TYR A 142 6.72 -0.63 -19.08
C TYR A 142 8.17 -0.20 -18.86
N LYS A 143 8.38 0.85 -18.06
CA LYS A 143 9.69 1.32 -17.63
C LYS A 143 10.07 0.68 -16.29
N PHE A 144 11.19 -0.04 -16.27
CA PHE A 144 11.70 -0.71 -15.08
C PHE A 144 12.55 0.26 -14.24
N GLY A 145 12.23 0.36 -12.95
CA GLY A 145 12.97 1.18 -11.99
C GLY A 145 14.07 0.41 -11.27
N THR A 146 14.62 1.01 -10.22
CA THR A 146 15.62 0.36 -9.35
C THR A 146 14.96 -0.77 -8.57
N ALA A 147 15.34 -2.00 -8.88
CA ALA A 147 14.84 -3.20 -8.21
C ALA A 147 15.55 -3.43 -6.88
N LYS A 148 14.89 -4.15 -5.99
CA LYS A 148 15.44 -4.58 -4.72
C LYS A 148 15.46 -6.10 -4.63
N LEU A 149 16.64 -6.66 -4.36
CA LEU A 149 16.77 -8.08 -4.07
C LEU A 149 16.46 -8.32 -2.58
N VAL A 150 15.51 -9.21 -2.30
CA VAL A 150 15.04 -9.51 -0.95
C VAL A 150 15.05 -11.02 -0.73
N CYS A 151 15.67 -11.46 0.37
CA CYS A 151 15.60 -12.86 0.81
C CYS A 151 14.53 -13.01 1.91
N LYS A 152 13.56 -13.92 1.70
CA LYS A 152 12.52 -14.29 2.69
C LYS A 152 12.42 -15.81 2.79
N HIS A 153 12.55 -16.34 3.98
CA HIS A 153 12.44 -17.79 4.22
C HIS A 153 13.32 -18.64 3.28
N LYS A 154 14.56 -18.22 3.07
CA LYS A 154 15.52 -18.84 2.14
C LYS A 154 15.11 -18.81 0.65
N GLN A 155 14.11 -18.02 0.30
CA GLN A 155 13.71 -17.74 -1.08
C GLN A 155 14.09 -16.31 -1.46
N TYR A 156 14.53 -16.14 -2.70
CA TYR A 156 14.94 -14.85 -3.23
C TYR A 156 13.86 -14.26 -4.12
N PHE A 157 13.61 -12.98 -3.93
CA PHE A 157 12.63 -12.21 -4.70
C PHE A 157 13.27 -10.94 -5.24
N LEU A 158 12.99 -10.65 -6.49
CA LEU A 158 13.29 -9.37 -7.10
C LEU A 158 12.02 -8.52 -7.10
N HIS A 159 12.04 -7.42 -6.35
CA HIS A 159 10.96 -6.45 -6.31
C HIS A 159 11.30 -5.33 -7.29
N ILE A 160 10.59 -5.27 -8.42
CA ILE A 160 10.83 -4.33 -9.50
C ILE A 160 9.72 -3.28 -9.52
N PRO A 161 10.01 -2.00 -9.27
CA PRO A 161 9.08 -0.92 -9.60
C PRO A 161 8.93 -0.85 -11.11
N VAL A 162 7.69 -0.95 -11.59
CA VAL A 162 7.34 -0.88 -13.00
C VAL A 162 6.43 0.30 -13.21
N THR A 163 6.85 1.26 -14.03
CA THR A 163 6.11 2.49 -14.32
C THR A 163 5.56 2.44 -15.75
N PHE A 164 4.32 2.82 -15.92
CA PHE A 164 3.63 2.89 -17.20
C PHE A 164 2.67 4.07 -17.23
N GLU A 165 2.29 4.47 -18.43
CA GLU A 165 1.32 5.53 -18.64
C GLU A 165 -0.09 4.94 -18.69
N VAL A 166 -1.02 5.61 -18.04
CA VAL A 166 -2.45 5.29 -18.07
C VAL A 166 -3.21 6.55 -18.45
N SER A 167 -4.14 6.40 -19.39
CA SER A 167 -5.09 7.46 -19.71
C SER A 167 -5.99 7.72 -18.50
N GLU A 168 -6.14 8.97 -18.12
CA GLU A 168 -7.12 9.35 -17.10
C GLU A 168 -8.52 9.30 -17.71
N CYS A 169 -9.47 8.77 -16.93
CA CYS A 169 -10.87 8.85 -17.32
C CYS A 169 -11.33 10.34 -17.22
N ALA A 170 -11.73 10.91 -18.33
CA ALA A 170 -12.30 12.25 -18.33
C ALA A 170 -13.69 12.23 -17.67
N ASP A 171 -14.04 13.29 -16.95
CA ASP A 171 -15.32 13.36 -16.22
C ASP A 171 -16.52 13.26 -17.16
N SER A 172 -16.40 13.77 -18.38
CA SER A 172 -17.41 13.67 -19.45
C SER A 172 -17.64 12.23 -19.96
N GLY A 173 -16.69 11.32 -19.74
CA GLY A 173 -16.79 9.91 -20.14
C GLY A 173 -17.41 9.02 -19.08
N ILE A 174 -17.67 9.52 -17.87
CA ILE A 174 -18.19 8.71 -16.78
C ILE A 174 -19.65 8.33 -17.04
N CYS A 175 -19.93 7.01 -17.07
CA CYS A 175 -21.26 6.46 -17.34
C CYS A 175 -21.94 5.86 -16.09
N ASN A 176 -21.20 5.65 -15.00
CA ASN A 176 -21.71 5.07 -13.77
C ASN A 176 -21.04 5.72 -12.55
N VAL A 177 -21.80 5.91 -11.48
CA VAL A 177 -21.29 6.42 -10.20
C VAL A 177 -21.57 5.39 -9.12
N VAL A 178 -20.58 5.16 -8.24
CA VAL A 178 -20.71 4.23 -7.13
C VAL A 178 -20.22 4.89 -5.85
N GLY A 179 -21.12 5.19 -4.93
CA GLY A 179 -20.80 5.60 -3.57
C GLY A 179 -20.36 4.39 -2.72
N ILE A 180 -19.26 4.50 -2.01
CA ILE A 180 -18.65 3.42 -1.23
C ILE A 180 -18.45 3.88 0.22
N ASP A 181 -19.30 3.41 1.12
CA ASP A 181 -19.08 3.55 2.56
C ASP A 181 -18.21 2.39 3.07
N ARG A 182 -17.19 2.72 3.88
CA ARG A 182 -16.21 1.77 4.41
C ARG A 182 -16.35 1.65 5.92
N GLY A 183 -16.75 0.47 6.37
CA GLY A 183 -17.03 0.22 7.77
C GLY A 183 -16.36 -1.04 8.35
N ILE A 184 -16.64 -1.30 9.63
CA ILE A 184 -16.17 -2.49 10.34
C ILE A 184 -17.21 -3.61 10.29
N ASN A 185 -18.50 -3.30 10.24
CA ASN A 185 -19.59 -4.27 10.16
C ASN A 185 -19.78 -4.75 8.74
N PHE A 186 -19.87 -3.82 7.82
CA PHE A 186 -19.62 -4.06 6.42
C PHE A 186 -18.29 -3.45 6.03
N ILE A 187 -17.42 -4.22 5.38
CA ILE A 187 -16.14 -3.72 4.88
C ILE A 187 -16.38 -2.61 3.88
N VAL A 188 -17.43 -2.84 3.08
CA VAL A 188 -17.89 -1.97 2.02
C VAL A 188 -19.40 -2.11 1.95
N ALA A 189 -20.10 -1.00 1.94
CA ALA A 189 -21.47 -0.86 1.47
C ALA A 189 -21.46 0.04 0.23
N THR A 190 -22.08 -0.39 -0.88
CA THR A 190 -22.12 0.39 -2.13
C THR A 190 -23.53 0.78 -2.49
N TYR A 191 -23.63 1.89 -3.24
CA TYR A 191 -24.85 2.31 -3.92
C TYR A 191 -24.47 2.88 -5.29
N ASP A 192 -25.15 2.40 -6.36
CA ASP A 192 -24.79 2.68 -7.75
C ASP A 192 -25.86 3.45 -8.52
N SER A 193 -25.57 3.84 -9.77
CA SER A 193 -26.47 4.55 -10.68
C SER A 193 -27.75 3.75 -11.06
N LYS A 194 -27.72 2.41 -10.83
CA LYS A 194 -28.91 1.56 -10.98
C LYS A 194 -29.74 1.48 -9.70
N HIS A 195 -29.39 2.29 -8.68
CA HIS A 195 -30.00 2.32 -7.35
C HIS A 195 -29.87 0.99 -6.59
N GLN A 196 -28.87 0.16 -6.94
CA GLN A 196 -28.59 -1.10 -6.30
C GLN A 196 -27.59 -0.91 -5.15
N SER A 197 -27.85 -1.62 -4.06
CA SER A 197 -26.94 -1.67 -2.90
C SER A 197 -26.32 -3.04 -2.79
N ARG A 198 -25.00 -3.08 -2.55
CA ARG A 198 -24.26 -4.33 -2.29
C ARG A 198 -23.48 -4.18 -1.00
N PHE A 199 -23.38 -5.26 -0.24
CA PHE A 199 -22.72 -5.28 1.06
C PHE A 199 -21.68 -6.39 1.13
N VAL A 200 -20.47 -6.04 1.58
CA VAL A 200 -19.41 -7.00 1.90
C VAL A 200 -19.31 -7.11 3.41
N SER A 201 -19.75 -8.24 3.98
CA SER A 201 -19.78 -8.43 5.44
C SER A 201 -18.40 -8.47 6.07
N GLY A 202 -18.21 -7.72 7.16
CA GLY A 202 -17.01 -7.74 8.01
C GLY A 202 -17.02 -8.80 9.10
N LYS A 203 -18.09 -9.63 9.23
CA LYS A 203 -18.27 -10.58 10.33
C LYS A 203 -17.11 -11.58 10.46
N THR A 204 -16.77 -12.25 9.36
CA THR A 204 -15.67 -13.23 9.33
C THR A 204 -14.31 -12.59 9.64
N ILE A 205 -14.12 -11.35 9.21
CA ILE A 205 -12.87 -10.60 9.44
C ILE A 205 -12.76 -10.23 10.92
N LYS A 206 -13.83 -9.75 11.55
CA LYS A 206 -13.87 -9.48 12.99
C LYS A 206 -13.54 -10.74 13.79
N GLN A 207 -14.16 -11.87 13.47
CA GLN A 207 -13.93 -13.15 14.14
C GLN A 207 -12.47 -13.58 14.01
N LYS A 208 -11.91 -13.59 12.81
CA LYS A 208 -10.52 -14.00 12.56
C LYS A 208 -9.51 -13.08 13.22
N ARG A 209 -9.74 -11.76 13.21
CA ARG A 209 -8.92 -10.79 13.93
C ARG A 209 -9.02 -10.94 15.44
N GLY A 210 -10.22 -11.19 15.97
CA GLY A 210 -10.44 -11.52 17.38
C GLY A 210 -9.66 -12.76 17.80
N HIS A 211 -9.66 -13.81 16.96
CA HIS A 211 -8.84 -15.02 17.19
C HIS A 211 -7.34 -14.68 17.25
N TYR A 212 -6.80 -13.93 16.28
CA TYR A 212 -5.39 -13.51 16.29
C TYR A 212 -5.04 -12.65 17.50
N LYS A 213 -5.94 -11.73 17.93
CA LYS A 213 -5.76 -10.92 19.15
C LYS A 213 -5.60 -11.80 20.39
N ASN A 214 -6.50 -12.77 20.57
CA ASN A 214 -6.48 -13.68 21.71
C ASN A 214 -5.23 -14.58 21.69
N LEU A 215 -4.89 -15.12 20.52
CA LEU A 215 -3.70 -15.94 20.34
C LEU A 215 -2.40 -15.17 20.66
N ARG A 216 -2.31 -13.90 20.24
CA ARG A 216 -1.17 -13.04 20.61
C ARG A 216 -1.11 -12.83 22.12
N LYS A 217 -2.24 -12.52 22.76
CA LYS A 217 -2.31 -12.34 24.22
C LYS A 217 -1.79 -13.58 24.95
N GLN A 218 -2.25 -14.77 24.57
CA GLN A 218 -1.81 -16.04 25.16
C GLN A 218 -0.30 -16.27 24.97
N LEU A 219 0.21 -16.08 23.74
CA LEU A 219 1.64 -16.28 23.46
C LEU A 219 2.54 -15.26 24.16
N GLN A 220 2.06 -14.02 24.39
CA GLN A 220 2.76 -13.01 25.17
C GLN A 220 2.82 -13.37 26.64
N GLN A 221 1.75 -13.93 27.20
CA GLN A 221 1.69 -14.41 28.59
C GLN A 221 2.64 -15.59 28.84
N ILE A 222 2.73 -16.54 27.90
CA ILE A 222 3.66 -17.68 28.00
C ILE A 222 5.14 -17.23 28.03
N GLY A 223 5.52 -16.23 27.26
CA GLY A 223 6.83 -15.56 27.30
C GLY A 223 8.06 -16.38 26.91
N THR A 224 7.94 -17.65 26.54
CA THR A 224 9.06 -18.53 26.16
C THR A 224 9.68 -18.15 24.82
N PRO A 225 10.94 -18.55 24.50
CA PRO A 225 11.54 -18.33 23.19
C PRO A 225 10.70 -18.89 22.02
N SER A 226 10.10 -20.07 22.21
CA SER A 226 9.21 -20.68 21.22
C SER A 226 7.94 -19.88 21.00
N SER A 227 7.31 -19.36 22.07
CA SER A 227 6.13 -18.51 21.95
C SER A 227 6.44 -17.19 21.25
N ARG A 228 7.60 -16.58 21.50
CA ARG A 228 8.06 -15.37 20.79
C ARG A 228 8.27 -15.62 19.30
N LYS A 229 8.87 -16.75 18.92
CA LYS A 229 9.03 -17.18 17.51
C LYS A 229 7.67 -17.35 16.82
N ARG A 230 6.71 -18.00 17.49
CA ARG A 230 5.35 -18.20 17.00
C ARG A 230 4.59 -16.87 16.86
N LEU A 231 4.76 -15.96 17.83
CA LEU A 231 4.17 -14.62 17.80
C LEU A 231 4.61 -13.82 16.55
N LYS A 232 5.92 -13.87 16.24
CA LYS A 232 6.47 -13.23 15.03
C LYS A 232 5.90 -13.83 13.73
N ALA A 233 5.73 -15.16 13.68
CA ALA A 233 5.16 -15.84 12.52
C ALA A 233 3.67 -15.51 12.30
N ILE A 234 2.89 -15.36 13.37
CA ILE A 234 1.46 -15.00 13.33
C ILE A 234 1.26 -13.60 12.74
N GLY A 235 2.05 -12.60 13.15
CA GLY A 235 1.94 -11.24 12.63
C GLY A 235 2.02 -11.16 11.11
N GLN A 236 2.93 -11.92 10.51
CA GLN A 236 3.05 -11.99 9.05
C GLN A 236 1.86 -12.69 8.37
N ARG A 237 1.29 -13.73 8.98
CA ARG A 237 0.13 -14.47 8.42
C ARG A 237 -1.12 -13.61 8.40
N GLU A 238 -1.43 -12.91 9.48
CA GLU A 238 -2.59 -12.03 9.56
C GLU A 238 -2.49 -10.89 8.54
N ASN A 239 -1.33 -10.25 8.43
CA ASN A 239 -1.13 -9.17 7.47
C ASN A 239 -1.31 -9.65 6.03
N ARG A 240 -0.73 -10.79 5.64
CA ARG A 240 -0.90 -11.35 4.29
C ARG A 240 -2.36 -11.68 4.00
N TRP A 241 -3.05 -12.29 4.95
CA TRP A 241 -4.47 -12.61 4.79
C TRP A 241 -5.31 -11.34 4.63
N MET A 242 -5.04 -10.29 5.40
CA MET A 242 -5.77 -9.03 5.28
C MET A 242 -5.50 -8.32 3.94
N GLN A 243 -4.27 -8.39 3.45
CA GLN A 243 -3.93 -7.90 2.12
C GLN A 243 -4.68 -8.66 1.02
N ASP A 244 -4.80 -9.98 1.15
CA ASP A 244 -5.57 -10.82 0.23
C ASP A 244 -7.05 -10.43 0.22
N VAL A 245 -7.66 -10.28 1.39
CA VAL A 245 -9.05 -9.77 1.50
C VAL A 245 -9.22 -8.43 0.78
N ASN A 246 -8.34 -7.47 1.01
CA ASN A 246 -8.41 -6.17 0.36
C ASN A 246 -8.21 -6.27 -1.17
N HIS A 247 -7.37 -7.20 -1.63
CA HIS A 247 -7.22 -7.48 -3.05
C HIS A 247 -8.50 -8.06 -3.67
N CYS A 248 -9.16 -9.01 -2.99
CA CYS A 248 -10.42 -9.59 -3.45
C CYS A 248 -11.54 -8.54 -3.48
N VAL A 249 -11.70 -7.77 -2.41
CA VAL A 249 -12.74 -6.74 -2.31
C VAL A 249 -12.55 -5.66 -3.38
N SER A 250 -11.34 -5.11 -3.51
CA SER A 250 -11.07 -4.07 -4.52
C SER A 250 -11.18 -4.58 -5.95
N LYS A 251 -10.86 -5.86 -6.19
CA LYS A 251 -11.06 -6.50 -7.49
C LYS A 251 -12.55 -6.63 -7.82
N ALA A 252 -13.34 -7.15 -6.88
CA ALA A 252 -14.77 -7.30 -7.05
C ALA A 252 -15.49 -5.95 -7.25
N LEU A 253 -15.06 -4.88 -6.58
CA LEU A 253 -15.61 -3.55 -6.79
C LEU A 253 -15.41 -3.06 -8.22
N VAL A 254 -14.23 -3.25 -8.79
CA VAL A 254 -13.92 -2.81 -10.16
C VAL A 254 -14.60 -3.72 -11.19
N GLU A 255 -14.43 -5.04 -11.10
CA GLU A 255 -14.92 -5.99 -12.10
C GLU A 255 -16.46 -6.13 -12.15
N ASN A 256 -17.16 -5.79 -11.07
CA ASN A 256 -18.64 -5.82 -11.03
C ASN A 256 -19.31 -4.52 -11.51
N ASN A 257 -18.54 -3.56 -11.96
CA ASN A 257 -19.02 -2.30 -12.52
C ASN A 257 -18.49 -2.11 -13.95
N PRO A 258 -19.19 -1.37 -14.81
CA PRO A 258 -18.70 -1.07 -16.16
C PRO A 258 -17.42 -0.20 -16.10
N GLU A 259 -16.62 -0.22 -17.17
CA GLU A 259 -15.58 0.78 -17.37
C GLU A 259 -16.15 2.20 -17.34
N HIS A 260 -15.31 3.17 -17.04
CA HIS A 260 -15.73 4.57 -16.85
C HIS A 260 -16.68 4.78 -15.66
N THR A 261 -16.46 4.01 -14.59
CA THR A 261 -17.16 4.21 -13.31
C THR A 261 -16.42 5.23 -12.44
N LEU A 262 -17.16 6.15 -11.81
CA LEU A 262 -16.69 7.02 -10.75
C LEU A 262 -16.95 6.36 -9.39
N PHE A 263 -15.90 5.96 -8.69
CA PHE A 263 -15.97 5.50 -7.31
C PHE A 263 -15.77 6.67 -6.34
N VAL A 264 -16.71 6.87 -5.43
CA VAL A 264 -16.70 7.94 -4.43
C VAL A 264 -16.48 7.37 -3.05
N LEU A 265 -15.42 7.79 -2.38
CA LEU A 265 -15.01 7.33 -1.05
C LEU A 265 -15.01 8.50 -0.06
N GLU A 266 -15.25 8.20 1.21
CA GLU A 266 -14.95 9.14 2.29
C GLU A 266 -13.43 9.35 2.44
N ASP A 267 -12.99 10.59 2.63
CA ASP A 267 -11.61 10.86 3.02
C ASP A 267 -11.40 10.54 4.51
N LEU A 268 -10.83 9.38 4.76
CA LEU A 268 -10.49 8.92 6.09
C LEU A 268 -9.06 9.31 6.54
N THR A 269 -8.45 10.28 5.90
CA THR A 269 -7.15 10.81 6.30
C THR A 269 -7.24 11.37 7.73
N GLY A 270 -6.34 10.94 8.62
CA GLY A 270 -6.36 11.37 10.02
C GLY A 270 -7.30 10.60 10.96
N ILE A 271 -8.09 9.64 10.48
CA ILE A 271 -9.02 8.86 11.33
C ILE A 271 -8.31 8.14 12.49
N ARG A 272 -7.01 7.87 12.37
CA ARG A 272 -6.21 7.25 13.44
C ARG A 272 -6.15 8.11 14.70
N SER A 273 -6.03 9.43 14.58
CA SER A 273 -6.01 10.36 15.72
C SER A 273 -7.36 10.39 16.45
N VAL A 274 -8.45 10.22 15.72
CA VAL A 274 -9.81 10.15 16.31
C VAL A 274 -10.03 8.80 17.00
N THR A 275 -9.45 7.70 16.46
CA THR A 275 -9.58 6.36 17.06
C THR A 275 -8.77 6.17 18.33
N GLU A 276 -7.84 7.06 18.66
CA GLU A 276 -7.14 7.06 19.96
C GLU A 276 -8.10 7.28 21.14
N LYS A 277 -9.24 7.93 20.91
CA LYS A 277 -10.32 8.12 21.89
C LYS A 277 -11.21 6.87 22.08
N VAL A 278 -11.06 5.84 21.26
CA VAL A 278 -11.83 4.59 21.38
C VAL A 278 -11.28 3.73 22.53
N ARG A 279 -12.19 3.07 23.29
CA ARG A 279 -11.81 2.18 24.39
C ARG A 279 -10.79 1.12 23.93
N VAL A 280 -9.78 0.87 24.76
CA VAL A 280 -8.63 -0.03 24.42
C VAL A 280 -9.07 -1.42 23.95
N LYS A 281 -10.17 -1.98 24.50
CA LYS A 281 -10.69 -3.30 24.10
C LYS A 281 -11.21 -3.33 22.65
N ASP A 282 -11.72 -2.21 22.14
CA ASP A 282 -12.32 -2.09 20.82
C ASP A 282 -11.35 -1.51 19.79
N ARG A 283 -10.29 -0.84 20.28
CA ARG A 283 -9.26 -0.17 19.48
C ARG A 283 -8.55 -1.11 18.49
N TYR A 284 -8.30 -2.37 18.87
CA TYR A 284 -7.55 -3.32 18.01
C TYR A 284 -8.24 -3.54 16.66
N VAL A 285 -9.55 -3.73 16.63
CA VAL A 285 -10.27 -3.93 15.35
C VAL A 285 -10.38 -2.62 14.57
N SER A 286 -10.66 -1.51 15.23
CA SER A 286 -10.85 -0.20 14.60
C SER A 286 -9.54 0.39 14.05
N VAL A 287 -8.45 0.37 14.84
CA VAL A 287 -7.14 0.95 14.45
C VAL A 287 -6.37 0.06 13.49
N SER A 288 -6.55 -1.26 13.61
CA SER A 288 -5.84 -2.23 12.76
C SER A 288 -6.52 -2.44 11.41
N TRP A 289 -7.67 -1.82 11.17
CA TRP A 289 -8.35 -1.91 9.88
C TRP A 289 -7.54 -1.18 8.80
N SER A 290 -7.23 -1.87 7.72
CA SER A 290 -6.39 -1.30 6.68
C SER A 290 -7.23 -0.62 5.58
N PHE A 291 -8.03 0.40 5.98
CA PHE A 291 -8.81 1.22 5.03
C PHE A 291 -7.91 1.84 3.96
N TYR A 292 -6.76 2.35 4.36
CA TYR A 292 -5.77 2.91 3.43
C TYR A 292 -5.27 1.87 2.41
N ASP A 293 -4.99 0.63 2.84
CA ASP A 293 -4.55 -0.43 1.94
C ASP A 293 -5.65 -0.84 0.94
N LEU A 294 -6.91 -0.89 1.39
CA LEU A 294 -8.07 -1.11 0.51
C LEU A 294 -8.22 0.03 -0.52
N GLU A 295 -8.13 1.27 -0.06
CA GLU A 295 -8.19 2.47 -0.89
C GLU A 295 -7.11 2.46 -1.98
N GLN A 296 -5.85 2.25 -1.60
CA GLN A 296 -4.75 2.18 -2.55
C GLN A 296 -4.93 1.04 -3.58
N LYS A 297 -5.47 -0.10 -3.14
CA LYS A 297 -5.77 -1.22 -4.03
C LYS A 297 -6.94 -0.94 -4.98
N LEU A 298 -7.94 -0.19 -4.52
CA LEU A 298 -9.04 0.23 -5.37
C LEU A 298 -8.54 1.25 -6.41
N ILE A 299 -7.79 2.27 -5.99
CA ILE A 299 -7.31 3.34 -6.87
C ILE A 299 -6.51 2.75 -8.05
N TYR A 300 -5.48 1.93 -7.80
CA TYR A 300 -4.68 1.43 -8.91
C TYR A 300 -5.43 0.48 -9.85
N LYS A 301 -6.41 -0.28 -9.33
CA LYS A 301 -7.23 -1.17 -10.19
C LYS A 301 -8.25 -0.38 -10.98
N ALA A 302 -8.90 0.60 -10.36
CA ALA A 302 -9.81 1.50 -11.01
C ALA A 302 -9.12 2.21 -12.19
N ILE A 303 -7.93 2.74 -11.98
CA ILE A 303 -7.15 3.38 -13.05
C ILE A 303 -6.85 2.37 -14.19
N GLN A 304 -6.50 1.11 -13.88
CA GLN A 304 -6.26 0.07 -14.88
C GLN A 304 -7.53 -0.35 -15.65
N HIS A 305 -8.69 -0.09 -15.11
CA HIS A 305 -10.02 -0.38 -15.68
C HIS A 305 -10.67 0.87 -16.31
N HIS A 306 -9.91 1.94 -16.51
CA HIS A 306 -10.38 3.23 -17.01
C HIS A 306 -11.46 3.90 -16.14
N ASP A 307 -11.46 3.61 -14.84
CA ASP A 307 -12.33 4.18 -13.84
C ASP A 307 -11.65 5.35 -13.12
N LYS A 308 -12.45 6.15 -12.43
CA LYS A 308 -11.98 7.25 -11.58
C LYS A 308 -12.33 7.03 -10.12
N VAL A 309 -11.46 7.45 -9.20
CA VAL A 309 -11.72 7.42 -7.76
C VAL A 309 -11.55 8.81 -7.19
N ILE A 310 -12.58 9.32 -6.52
CA ILE A 310 -12.50 10.58 -5.77
C ILE A 310 -12.70 10.33 -4.27
N LYS A 311 -12.16 11.24 -3.47
CA LYS A 311 -12.38 11.28 -2.02
C LYS A 311 -13.11 12.55 -1.66
N VAL A 312 -14.15 12.41 -0.83
CA VAL A 312 -15.01 13.52 -0.39
C VAL A 312 -14.97 13.67 1.13
N ASN A 313 -15.34 14.84 1.61
CA ASN A 313 -15.40 15.11 3.04
C ASN A 313 -16.44 14.19 3.71
N PRO A 314 -16.09 13.42 4.76
CA PRO A 314 -16.98 12.50 5.46
C PRO A 314 -18.03 13.19 6.34
N ALA A 315 -18.03 14.52 6.42
CA ALA A 315 -18.95 15.23 7.29
C ALA A 315 -20.41 14.96 6.93
N TYR A 316 -21.17 14.46 7.91
CA TYR A 316 -22.61 14.20 7.82
C TYR A 316 -23.08 13.13 6.83
N THR A 317 -22.20 12.45 6.11
CA THR A 317 -22.55 11.40 5.13
C THR A 317 -23.50 10.33 5.71
N SER A 318 -23.33 9.96 6.98
CA SER A 318 -24.18 8.96 7.68
C SER A 318 -25.34 9.56 8.48
N GLN A 319 -25.56 10.88 8.45
CA GLN A 319 -26.58 11.59 9.25
C GLN A 319 -27.59 12.33 8.38
N CYS A 320 -27.24 12.64 7.13
CA CYS A 320 -28.09 13.32 6.17
C CYS A 320 -29.09 12.32 5.55
N CYS A 321 -30.36 12.69 5.50
CA CYS A 321 -31.39 11.91 4.82
C CYS A 321 -31.25 12.07 3.31
N PRO A 322 -31.07 10.98 2.54
CA PRO A 322 -30.96 11.08 1.09
C PRO A 322 -32.27 11.50 0.40
N MET A 323 -33.42 11.41 1.09
CA MET A 323 -34.72 11.75 0.53
C MET A 323 -35.11 13.23 0.72
N CYS A 324 -34.86 13.79 1.91
CA CYS A 324 -35.30 15.15 2.23
C CYS A 324 -34.17 16.11 2.66
N GLY A 325 -32.91 15.65 2.69
CA GLY A 325 -31.76 16.47 3.06
C GLY A 325 -31.63 16.77 4.57
N HIS A 326 -32.61 16.41 5.40
CA HIS A 326 -32.56 16.68 6.84
C HIS A 326 -31.37 15.98 7.49
N THR A 327 -30.54 16.77 8.18
CA THR A 327 -29.31 16.27 8.78
C THR A 327 -29.37 16.40 10.30
N GLU A 328 -29.44 15.26 10.97
CA GLU A 328 -29.48 15.19 12.42
C GLU A 328 -28.78 13.92 12.93
N LYS A 329 -28.04 14.04 14.03
CA LYS A 329 -27.37 12.90 14.66
C LYS A 329 -28.35 11.84 15.18
N ALA A 330 -29.53 12.26 15.58
CA ALA A 330 -30.60 11.40 16.08
C ALA A 330 -31.24 10.51 14.98
N ASN A 331 -31.01 10.82 13.70
CA ASN A 331 -31.46 9.98 12.58
C ASN A 331 -30.80 8.60 12.61
N ARG A 332 -29.61 8.45 13.22
CA ARG A 332 -28.81 7.23 13.20
C ARG A 332 -28.79 6.50 14.54
N ASN A 333 -29.22 5.25 14.57
CA ASN A 333 -29.02 4.32 15.68
C ASN A 333 -27.91 3.33 15.39
N LYS A 334 -26.68 3.65 15.86
CA LYS A 334 -25.47 2.82 15.62
C LYS A 334 -25.52 1.42 16.26
N LYS A 335 -26.37 1.21 17.29
CA LYS A 335 -26.45 -0.09 17.99
C LYS A 335 -27.13 -1.15 17.15
N ILE A 336 -28.14 -0.77 16.39
CA ILE A 336 -28.96 -1.67 15.56
C ILE A 336 -28.78 -1.43 14.05
N HIS A 337 -27.81 -0.56 13.67
CA HIS A 337 -27.54 -0.20 12.26
C HIS A 337 -28.77 0.29 11.50
N LEU A 338 -29.61 1.09 12.17
CA LEU A 338 -30.81 1.67 11.61
C LEU A 338 -30.67 3.19 11.46
N PHE A 339 -31.02 3.68 10.29
CA PHE A 339 -31.30 5.08 10.03
C PHE A 339 -32.79 5.29 9.95
N CYS A 340 -33.30 6.31 10.66
CA CYS A 340 -34.69 6.74 10.59
C CYS A 340 -34.72 8.27 10.61
N CYS A 341 -35.12 8.87 9.49
CA CYS A 341 -35.19 10.33 9.38
C CYS A 341 -36.28 10.91 10.29
N ARG A 342 -35.90 11.84 11.15
CA ARG A 342 -36.84 12.53 12.06
C ARG A 342 -37.82 13.45 11.35
N ASN A 343 -37.49 13.92 10.14
CA ASN A 343 -38.32 14.81 9.37
C ASN A 343 -39.31 14.06 8.46
N CYS A 344 -38.83 13.15 7.60
CA CYS A 344 -39.69 12.48 6.60
C CYS A 344 -40.01 11.01 6.91
N GLY A 345 -39.50 10.45 8.00
CA GLY A 345 -39.75 9.05 8.41
C GLY A 345 -39.03 8.00 7.56
N TYR A 346 -38.21 8.38 6.57
CA TYR A 346 -37.49 7.42 5.74
C TYR A 346 -36.56 6.53 6.59
N GLN A 347 -36.65 5.22 6.37
CA GLN A 347 -35.89 4.22 7.13
C GLN A 347 -34.99 3.39 6.20
N SER A 348 -33.76 3.10 6.63
CA SER A 348 -32.82 2.23 5.93
C SER A 348 -31.69 1.78 6.84
N ASN A 349 -30.82 0.89 6.32
CA ASN A 349 -29.56 0.56 6.97
C ASN A 349 -28.64 1.80 6.97
N ASP A 350 -27.96 2.08 8.08
CA ASP A 350 -27.13 3.28 8.24
C ASP A 350 -25.88 3.32 7.33
N ASP A 351 -25.28 2.16 7.03
CA ASP A 351 -24.14 2.08 6.09
C ASP A 351 -24.62 2.26 4.62
N ARG A 352 -25.87 1.83 4.30
CA ARG A 352 -26.48 2.14 3.01
C ARG A 352 -26.70 3.64 2.82
N ILE A 353 -27.13 4.34 3.86
CA ILE A 353 -27.30 5.81 3.81
C ILE A 353 -25.98 6.50 3.51
N GLY A 354 -24.90 6.06 4.15
CA GLY A 354 -23.54 6.55 3.83
C GLY A 354 -23.21 6.40 2.35
N ALA A 355 -23.42 5.21 1.80
CA ALA A 355 -23.18 4.95 0.38
C ALA A 355 -24.07 5.78 -0.56
N MET A 356 -25.36 5.98 -0.23
CA MET A 356 -26.29 6.83 -1.01
C MET A 356 -25.85 8.29 -1.01
N ASN A 357 -25.42 8.83 0.11
CA ASN A 357 -24.95 10.21 0.18
C ASN A 357 -23.60 10.40 -0.56
N LEU A 358 -22.70 9.42 -0.50
CA LEU A 358 -21.48 9.42 -1.29
C LEU A 358 -21.77 9.35 -2.80
N TYR A 359 -22.73 8.53 -3.21
CA TYR A 359 -23.22 8.51 -4.59
C TYR A 359 -23.73 9.88 -5.03
N ARG A 360 -24.57 10.53 -4.20
CA ARG A 360 -25.09 11.88 -4.49
C ARG A 360 -23.97 12.90 -4.65
N MET A 361 -22.97 12.90 -3.77
CA MET A 361 -21.79 13.76 -3.88
C MET A 361 -21.00 13.48 -5.17
N GLY A 362 -20.98 12.23 -5.64
CA GLY A 362 -20.39 11.90 -6.94
C GLY A 362 -21.16 12.43 -8.12
N ILE A 363 -22.49 12.44 -8.08
CA ILE A 363 -23.31 13.08 -9.10
C ILE A 363 -23.09 14.60 -9.09
N GLU A 364 -23.09 15.22 -7.90
CA GLU A 364 -22.81 16.66 -7.74
C GLU A 364 -21.43 17.04 -8.29
N TYR A 365 -20.40 16.18 -8.09
CA TYR A 365 -19.07 16.39 -8.67
C TYR A 365 -19.06 16.39 -10.20
N LEU A 366 -19.91 15.62 -10.86
CA LEU A 366 -19.99 15.53 -12.33
C LEU A 366 -20.83 16.62 -12.97
N VAL A 367 -21.67 17.31 -12.20
CA VAL A 367 -22.44 18.47 -12.70
C VAL A 367 -21.49 19.68 -12.69
N PRO A 368 -21.13 20.25 -13.84
CA PRO A 368 -20.31 21.45 -13.86
C PRO A 368 -21.03 22.59 -13.11
N ASP A 369 -20.26 23.39 -12.37
CA ASP A 369 -20.74 24.64 -11.74
C ASP A 369 -21.21 25.63 -12.80
N THR A 370 -22.36 25.36 -13.42
CA THR A 370 -23.02 26.26 -14.33
C THR A 370 -24.24 26.86 -13.65
N VAL A 371 -24.07 27.54 -12.54
CA VAL A 371 -24.99 28.60 -12.07
C VAL A 371 -24.40 29.28 -10.81
N THR A 372 -23.47 30.19 -10.99
CA THR A 372 -23.33 31.36 -10.11
C THR A 372 -22.82 32.50 -10.94
N ALA A 373 -23.72 33.02 -11.80
CA ALA A 373 -23.60 34.35 -12.40
C ALA A 373 -25.03 34.86 -12.62
N GLU A 374 -25.64 35.31 -11.54
CA GLU A 374 -26.63 36.39 -11.53
C GLU A 374 -26.65 37.04 -10.15
#